data_b191c2529e095d85ebe859342ecd2ebb
#
_entry.id   b191c2529e095d85ebe859342ecd2ebb
#
_cell.length_a   1.000
_cell.length_b   1.000
_cell.length_c   1.000
_cell.angle_alpha   90.00
_cell.angle_beta   90.00
_cell.angle_gamma   90.00
#
_symmetry.space_group_name_H-M   'P 1'
#
loop_
_entity.id
_entity.type
_entity.pdbx_description
1 polymer ?
#
loop_
_entity_poly.entity_id
_entity_poly.type
_entity_poly.pdbx_seq_one_letter_code
_entity_poly.pdbx_strand_id
1 'polypeptide(L)' 'MLENHVDYSLDFRGAIAPLAMLKLSRVFREMRPNQTLEVIGLDADTRSDLFRLLPKVSYDLIAMDESEAALIRVCLRKR' A
#
# COMPACT_ATOMS: atom_id res chain seq x y z
N MET A 1 -15.05 -14.65 7.51
CA MET A 1 -14.69 -14.35 7.33
C MET A 1 -13.98 -13.98 6.90
N LEU A 2 -13.93 -13.76 6.61
CA LEU A 2 -13.31 -13.48 6.30
C LEU A 2 -12.68 -12.79 5.87
N GLU A 3 -12.61 -12.74 5.59
CA GLU A 3 -12.01 -12.12 5.55
C GLU A 3 -11.17 -11.37 4.99
N ASN A 4 -10.55 -10.86 5.05
CA ASN A 4 -9.57 -9.86 4.59
C ASN A 4 -8.46 -10.54 3.82
N HIS A 5 -8.84 -11.08 2.71
CA HIS A 5 -7.89 -11.69 1.81
C HIS A 5 -7.18 -10.58 1.02
N VAL A 6 -5.85 -10.51 1.13
CA VAL A 6 -5.06 -9.61 0.30
C VAL A 6 -4.09 -10.45 -0.52
N ASP A 7 -3.88 -10.05 -1.75
CA ASP A 7 -3.01 -10.80 -2.66
C ASP A 7 -1.53 -10.48 -2.44
N TYR A 8 -1.23 -9.25 -2.04
CA TYR A 8 0.13 -8.81 -1.78
C TYR A 8 0.17 -8.01 -0.48
N SER A 9 1.25 -8.15 0.25
CA SER A 9 1.44 -7.41 1.50
C SER A 9 2.86 -6.89 1.57
N LEU A 10 3.02 -5.61 1.88
CA LEU A 10 4.31 -4.98 2.06
C LEU A 10 4.37 -4.37 3.46
N ASP A 11 5.48 -4.60 4.13
CA ASP A 11 5.72 -4.06 5.48
C ASP A 11 6.83 -3.03 5.38
N PHE A 12 6.46 -1.77 5.61
CA PHE A 12 7.40 -0.67 5.52
C PHE A 12 8.00 -0.28 6.87
N ARG A 13 7.70 -1.03 7.93
CA ARG A 13 8.28 -0.72 9.24
C ARG A 13 9.80 -0.91 9.18
N GLY A 14 10.52 0.16 9.54
CA GLY A 14 11.97 0.14 9.49
C GLY A 14 12.57 0.18 8.11
N ALA A 15 11.77 0.34 7.08
CA ALA A 15 12.27 0.39 5.72
C ALA A 15 12.80 1.78 5.38
N ILE A 16 13.76 1.81 4.43
CA ILE A 16 14.27 3.07 3.89
C ILE A 16 13.31 3.51 2.79
N ALA A 17 12.73 4.70 2.94
CA ALA A 17 11.64 5.16 2.10
C ALA A 17 11.90 5.05 0.58
N PRO A 18 13.05 5.50 0.05
CA PRO A 18 13.26 5.38 -1.40
C PRO A 18 13.23 3.93 -1.89
N LEU A 19 13.82 3.01 -1.12
CA LEU A 19 13.83 1.59 -1.51
C LEU A 19 12.43 0.99 -1.37
N ALA A 20 11.70 1.38 -0.32
CA ALA A 20 10.34 0.91 -0.11
C ALA A 20 9.43 1.34 -1.26
N MET A 21 9.59 2.59 -1.73
CA MET A 21 8.79 3.08 -2.84
C MET A 21 9.11 2.36 -4.15
N LEU A 22 10.37 2.01 -4.38
CA LEU A 22 10.73 1.22 -5.55
C LEU A 22 10.07 -0.15 -5.52
N LYS A 23 10.08 -0.78 -4.35
CA LYS A 23 9.46 -2.09 -4.18
C LYS A 23 7.96 -2.00 -4.39
N LEU A 24 7.33 -0.98 -3.84
CA LEU A 24 5.90 -0.75 -4.01
C LEU A 24 5.55 -0.60 -5.49
N SER A 25 6.30 0.22 -6.20
CA SER A 25 6.07 0.45 -7.63
C SER A 25 6.17 -0.83 -8.43
N ARG A 26 7.16 -1.65 -8.13
CA ARG A 26 7.35 -2.92 -8.81
C ARG A 26 6.19 -3.87 -8.56
N VAL A 27 5.82 -4.05 -7.29
CA VAL A 27 4.72 -4.93 -6.92
C VAL A 27 3.43 -4.47 -7.58
N PHE A 28 3.15 -3.17 -7.52
CA PHE A 28 1.91 -2.65 -8.09
C PHE A 28 1.85 -2.88 -9.60
N ARG A 29 2.98 -2.73 -10.28
CA ARG A 29 3.07 -2.94 -11.72
C ARG A 29 2.80 -4.39 -12.10
N GLU A 30 3.21 -5.32 -11.24
CA GLU A 30 3.03 -6.76 -11.49
C GLU A 30 1.65 -7.26 -11.12
N MET A 31 0.89 -6.48 -10.39
CA MET A 31 -0.45 -6.88 -9.98
C MET A 31 -1.40 -6.91 -11.17
N ARG A 32 -2.32 -7.87 -11.13
CA ARG A 32 -3.38 -7.96 -12.12
C ARG A 32 -4.60 -7.18 -11.66
N PRO A 33 -5.48 -6.80 -12.59
CA PRO A 33 -6.72 -6.12 -12.20
C PRO A 33 -7.48 -6.90 -11.14
N ASN A 34 -8.03 -6.18 -10.19
CA ASN A 34 -8.82 -6.71 -9.06
C ASN A 34 -7.99 -7.34 -7.96
N GLN A 35 -6.68 -7.44 -8.11
CA GLN A 35 -5.84 -7.89 -7.01
C GLN A 35 -5.68 -6.79 -5.99
N THR A 36 -5.48 -7.18 -4.74
CA THR A 36 -5.37 -6.26 -3.62
C THR A 36 -3.95 -6.22 -3.07
N LEU A 37 -3.57 -5.05 -2.58
CA LEU A 37 -2.27 -4.80 -1.97
C LEU A 37 -2.49 -4.13 -0.62
N GLU A 38 -1.89 -4.71 0.41
CA GLU A 38 -1.87 -4.11 1.73
C GLU A 38 -0.47 -3.58 2.00
N VAL A 39 -0.38 -2.34 2.46
CA VAL A 39 0.90 -1.74 2.88
C VAL A 39 0.74 -1.32 4.32
N ILE A 40 1.62 -1.81 5.18
CA ILE A 40 1.59 -1.50 6.60
C ILE A 40 2.85 -0.76 7.02
N GLY A 41 2.75 -0.06 8.13
CA GLY A 41 3.92 0.61 8.70
C GLY A 41 4.26 1.94 8.05
N LEU A 42 3.31 2.58 7.41
CA LEU A 42 3.54 3.87 6.77
C LEU A 42 3.48 5.00 7.78
N ASP A 43 4.42 5.94 7.69
CA ASP A 43 4.23 7.23 8.36
C ASP A 43 3.49 8.17 7.39
N ALA A 44 3.17 9.37 7.88
CA ALA A 44 2.35 10.29 7.09
C ALA A 44 3.04 10.72 5.80
N ASP A 45 4.35 10.94 5.86
CA ASP A 45 5.11 11.37 4.67
C ASP A 45 5.17 10.27 3.63
N THR A 46 5.43 9.04 4.07
CA THR A 46 5.51 7.89 3.16
C THR A 46 4.15 7.60 2.55
N ARG A 47 3.08 7.75 3.33
CA ARG A 47 1.73 7.61 2.80
C ARG A 47 1.47 8.62 1.68
N SER A 48 1.85 9.87 1.89
CA SER A 48 1.70 10.90 0.87
C SER A 48 2.49 10.56 -0.38
N ASP A 49 3.70 10.05 -0.21
CA ASP A 49 4.53 9.64 -1.33
C ASP A 49 3.90 8.48 -2.10
N LEU A 50 3.30 7.54 -1.39
CA LEU A 50 2.61 6.42 -2.01
C LEU A 50 1.50 6.93 -2.95
N PHE A 51 0.68 7.84 -2.46
CA PHE A 51 -0.44 8.34 -3.25
C PHE A 51 0.00 9.25 -4.39
N ARG A 52 1.19 9.83 -4.31
CA ARG A 52 1.75 10.56 -5.43
C ARG A 52 2.35 9.64 -6.48
N LEU A 53 2.92 8.52 -6.03
CA LEU A 53 3.58 7.57 -6.93
C LEU A 53 2.59 6.84 -7.81
N LEU A 54 1.46 6.42 -7.24
CA LEU A 54 0.49 5.60 -7.96
C LEU A 54 -0.58 6.48 -8.62
N PRO A 55 -0.83 6.28 -9.92
CA PRO A 55 -1.88 7.05 -10.60
C PRO A 55 -3.25 6.74 -9.99
N LYS A 56 -4.00 7.78 -9.68
CA LYS A 56 -5.30 7.62 -9.02
C LYS A 56 -6.28 6.77 -9.80
N VAL A 57 -6.17 6.80 -11.13
CA VAL A 57 -7.08 6.05 -11.98
C VAL A 57 -6.75 4.57 -12.03
N SER A 58 -5.63 4.15 -11.46
CA SER A 58 -5.15 2.78 -11.55
C SER A 58 -5.54 1.91 -10.36
N TYR A 59 -6.17 2.48 -9.35
CA TYR A 59 -6.53 1.71 -8.15
C TYR A 59 -7.75 2.32 -7.46
N ASP A 60 -8.36 1.48 -6.60
CA ASP A 60 -9.38 1.92 -5.65
C ASP A 60 -8.81 1.79 -4.25
N LEU A 61 -9.03 2.79 -3.43
CA LEU A 61 -8.64 2.74 -2.03
C LEU A 61 -9.71 1.96 -1.28
N ILE A 62 -9.33 0.78 -0.77
CA ILE A 62 -10.27 -0.09 -0.08
C ILE A 62 -10.38 0.29 1.40
N ALA A 63 -9.25 0.56 2.03
CA ALA A 63 -9.21 0.90 3.44
C ALA A 63 -7.95 1.67 3.76
N MET A 64 -8.03 2.53 4.77
CA MET A 64 -6.87 3.23 5.29
C MET A 64 -7.10 3.40 6.78
N ASP A 65 -6.24 2.79 7.58
CA ASP A 65 -6.34 2.81 9.03
C ASP A 65 -5.07 3.36 9.64
N GLU A 66 -5.22 4.20 10.65
CA GLU A 66 -4.11 4.54 11.52
C GLU A 66 -4.11 3.53 12.66
N SER A 67 -3.05 2.75 12.73
CA SER A 67 -2.92 1.78 13.79
C SER A 67 -2.12 2.37 14.93
N GLU A 68 -1.69 1.51 15.83
CA GLU A 68 -0.91 1.90 16.98
C GLU A 68 0.38 2.62 16.56
N ALA A 69 0.88 3.49 17.44
CA ALA A 69 2.11 4.23 17.23
C ALA A 69 2.07 5.12 15.99
N ALA A 70 0.89 5.57 15.62
CA ALA A 70 0.69 6.50 14.50
C ALA A 70 1.15 5.93 13.16
N LEU A 71 1.26 4.62 13.04
CA LEU A 71 1.55 3.99 11.75
C LEU A 71 0.25 3.74 11.00
N ILE A 72 0.34 3.81 9.69
CA ILE A 72 -0.82 3.78 8.82
C ILE A 72 -0.81 2.49 7.99
N ARG A 73 -1.98 1.90 7.84
CA ARG A 73 -2.20 0.76 6.99
C ARG A 73 -3.07 1.20 5.82
N VAL A 74 -2.66 0.87 4.61
CA VAL A 74 -3.39 1.19 3.39
C VAL A 74 -3.68 -0.09 2.64
N CYS A 75 -4.90 -0.24 2.15
CA CYS A 75 -5.27 -1.38 1.33
C CYS A 75 -5.84 -0.88 0.02
N LEU A 76 -5.27 -1.32 -1.11
CA LEU A 76 -5.63 -0.89 -2.44
C LEU A 76 -6.06 -2.08 -3.29
N ARG A 77 -6.96 -1.83 -4.24
CA ARG A 77 -7.31 -2.80 -5.26
C ARG A 77 -6.94 -2.22 -6.62
N LYS A 78 -6.16 -2.97 -7.39
CA LYS A 78 -5.75 -2.52 -8.72
C LYS A 78 -6.92 -2.58 -9.68
N ARG A 79 -7.09 -1.56 -10.47
CA ARG A 79 -8.10 -1.52 -11.52
C ARG A 79 -7.62 -2.19 -12.80
#